data_f64b7af1033c4b3cd506e2e3d5b101cd
#
_entry.id   f64b7af1033c4b3cd506e2e3d5b101cd
#
_cell.length_a   1.000
_cell.length_b   1.000
_cell.length_c   1.000
_cell.angle_alpha   90.00
_cell.angle_beta   90.00
_cell.angle_gamma   90.00
#
_symmetry.space_group_name_H-M   'P 1'
#
loop_
_entity.id
_entity.type
_entity.pdbx_description
1 polymer ?
#
loop_
_entity_poly.entity_id
_entity_poly.type
_entity_poly.pdbx_seq_one_letter_code
_entity_poly.pdbx_strand_id
1 'polypeptide(L)'
;MEKVVILARVSTDKQDYQRQIVELTDYCSKVGWEIVKVFANKISGAKKTEERPEILEMLSYVKEHDIKRVCCLEVSRLGRNTLEALKVIQILNDNKVSLFIKNYNLETLNPDGTPNPVASLITTILLEVASMERRTILE
;
A
#
# COMPACT_ATOMS: atom_id res chain seq x y z
N MET A 1 8.71 -4.08 -19.72
CA MET A 1 8.74 -3.87 -18.26
C MET A 1 7.34 -3.75 -17.70
N GLU A 2 7.11 -4.36 -16.58
CA GLU A 2 5.81 -4.22 -15.93
C GLU A 2 5.74 -2.86 -15.27
N LYS A 3 4.63 -2.16 -15.50
CA LYS A 3 4.41 -0.84 -14.92
C LYS A 3 3.79 -0.97 -13.53
N VAL A 4 4.35 -0.25 -12.57
CA VAL A 4 3.90 -0.27 -11.19
C VAL A 4 3.71 1.14 -10.66
N VAL A 5 2.90 1.23 -9.60
CA VAL A 5 2.63 2.47 -8.89
C VAL A 5 3.14 2.31 -7.47
N ILE A 6 3.69 3.37 -6.90
CA ILE A 6 4.13 3.37 -5.50
C ILE A 6 3.14 4.15 -4.65
N LEU A 7 2.79 3.57 -3.51
CA LEU A 7 1.99 4.23 -2.47
C LEU A 7 2.86 4.42 -1.24
N ALA A 8 3.05 5.67 -0.84
CA ALA A 8 3.83 6.00 0.36
C ALA A 8 3.00 6.87 1.29
N ARG A 9 3.18 6.66 2.57
CA ARG A 9 2.52 7.47 3.60
C ARG A 9 3.60 7.97 4.54
N VAL A 10 3.67 9.29 4.71
CA VAL A 10 4.71 9.88 5.53
C VAL A 10 4.12 10.78 6.59
N SER A 11 4.75 10.80 7.75
CA SER A 11 4.56 11.84 8.73
C SER A 11 5.21 13.13 8.18
N THR A 12 5.31 14.16 8.97
CA THR A 12 5.90 15.43 8.54
C THR A 12 7.40 15.35 8.23
N ASP A 13 8.01 14.17 8.39
CA ASP A 13 9.44 13.98 8.18
C ASP A 13 9.75 13.70 6.71
N LYS A 14 10.40 14.64 6.05
CA LYS A 14 10.82 14.50 4.66
C LYS A 14 11.82 13.37 4.45
N GLN A 15 12.67 13.10 5.44
CA GLN A 15 13.68 12.04 5.33
C GLN A 15 13.02 10.67 5.29
N ASP A 16 11.98 10.47 6.08
CA ASP A 16 11.24 9.21 6.07
C ASP A 16 10.57 8.98 4.71
N TYR A 17 9.98 10.02 4.13
CA TYR A 17 9.38 9.93 2.81
C TYR A 17 10.42 9.55 1.76
N GLN A 18 11.55 10.23 1.73
CA GLN A 18 12.61 9.97 0.77
C GLN A 18 13.16 8.56 0.92
N ARG A 19 13.32 8.10 2.16
CA ARG A 19 13.81 6.74 2.43
C ARG A 19 12.87 5.69 1.85
N GLN A 20 11.56 5.86 2.05
CA GLN A 20 10.57 4.94 1.49
C GLN A 20 10.64 4.89 -0.03
N ILE A 21 10.71 6.04 -0.66
CA ILE A 21 10.75 6.13 -2.12
C ILE A 21 12.03 5.49 -2.67
N VAL A 22 13.18 5.80 -2.07
CA VAL A 22 14.46 5.23 -2.50
C VAL A 22 14.45 3.71 -2.37
N GLU A 23 13.97 3.20 -1.24
CA GLU A 23 13.95 1.76 -0.98
C GLU A 23 13.07 1.02 -1.99
N LEU A 24 11.88 1.57 -2.26
CA LEU A 24 10.98 0.97 -3.25
C LEU A 24 11.51 1.11 -4.67
N THR A 25 12.10 2.25 -4.99
CA THR A 25 12.69 2.50 -6.31
C THR A 25 13.83 1.52 -6.59
N ASP A 26 14.71 1.33 -5.62
CA ASP A 26 15.83 0.39 -5.76
C ASP A 26 15.33 -1.02 -5.97
N TYR A 27 14.33 -1.44 -5.22
CA TYR A 27 13.76 -2.77 -5.39
C TYR A 27 13.14 -2.94 -6.78
N CYS A 28 12.32 -1.99 -7.21
CA CYS A 28 11.69 -2.05 -8.52
C CYS A 28 12.71 -2.11 -9.64
N SER A 29 13.80 -1.36 -9.51
CA SER A 29 14.88 -1.39 -10.49
C SER A 29 15.52 -2.78 -10.57
N LYS A 30 15.73 -3.41 -9.42
CA LYS A 30 16.33 -4.74 -9.37
C LYS A 30 15.48 -5.82 -10.02
N VAL A 31 14.18 -5.75 -9.85
CA VAL A 31 13.28 -6.78 -10.39
C VAL A 31 12.73 -6.43 -11.78
N GLY A 32 13.10 -5.27 -12.32
CA GLY A 32 12.71 -4.88 -13.67
C GLY A 32 11.32 -4.28 -13.79
N TRP A 33 10.82 -3.67 -12.74
CA TRP A 33 9.55 -2.95 -12.77
C TRP A 33 9.76 -1.47 -13.07
N GLU A 34 8.85 -0.89 -13.84
CA GLU A 34 8.88 0.53 -14.19
C GLU A 34 7.89 1.29 -13.32
N ILE A 35 8.39 2.25 -12.54
CA ILE A 35 7.54 3.10 -11.69
C ILE A 35 6.98 4.22 -12.56
N VAL A 36 5.66 4.23 -12.75
CA VAL A 36 5.00 5.24 -13.59
C VAL A 36 4.36 6.36 -12.78
N LYS A 37 4.11 6.14 -11.49
CA LYS A 37 3.50 7.15 -10.64
C LYS A 37 3.79 6.85 -9.19
N VAL A 38 3.95 7.91 -8.38
CA VAL A 38 4.11 7.81 -6.93
C VAL A 38 2.97 8.59 -6.28
N PHE A 39 2.21 7.91 -5.42
CA PHE A 39 1.17 8.55 -4.61
C PHE A 39 1.67 8.65 -3.19
N ALA A 40 1.74 9.85 -2.67
CA ALA A 40 2.28 10.08 -1.35
C ALA A 40 1.33 10.94 -0.53
N ASN A 41 1.10 10.54 0.70
CA ASN A 41 0.27 11.29 1.63
C ASN A 41 1.12 11.79 2.79
N LYS A 42 1.16 13.10 2.95
CA LYS A 42 1.74 13.71 4.14
C LYS A 42 0.66 13.85 5.19
N ILE A 43 0.75 13.04 6.22
CA ILE A 43 -0.22 13.12 7.31
C ILE A 43 0.30 14.04 8.40
N SER A 44 -0.35 15.20 8.55
CA SER A 44 -0.26 15.93 9.79
C SER A 44 -1.24 15.23 10.75
N GLY A 45 -0.82 15.03 12.00
CA GLY A 45 -1.60 14.26 12.95
C GLY A 45 -3.00 14.77 13.25
N ALA A 46 -3.38 15.90 12.68
CA ALA A 46 -4.68 16.56 12.92
C ALA A 46 -5.74 16.22 11.87
N LYS A 47 -5.38 15.58 10.76
CA LYS A 47 -6.35 15.30 9.70
C LYS A 47 -7.13 14.03 9.94
N LYS A 48 -8.44 14.11 9.68
CA LYS A 48 -9.34 12.97 9.82
C LYS A 48 -9.13 11.97 8.69
N THR A 49 -9.45 10.72 9.00
CA THR A 49 -9.33 9.58 8.10
C THR A 49 -10.08 9.67 6.79
N GLU A 50 -11.17 10.39 6.82
CA GLU A 50 -12.08 10.45 5.67
C GLU A 50 -11.45 11.17 4.50
N GLU A 51 -10.39 11.94 4.75
CA GLU A 51 -9.70 12.69 3.72
C GLU A 51 -8.42 11.98 3.29
N ARG A 52 -8.59 11.06 2.35
CA ARG A 52 -7.45 10.38 1.73
C ARG A 52 -7.57 10.42 0.22
N PRO A 53 -7.49 11.62 -0.36
CA PRO A 53 -7.61 11.75 -1.79
C PRO A 53 -6.56 10.95 -2.57
N GLU A 54 -5.38 10.76 -2.00
CA GLU A 54 -4.33 10.00 -2.67
C GLU A 54 -4.68 8.53 -2.86
N ILE A 55 -5.45 7.94 -1.94
CA ILE A 55 -5.91 6.55 -2.10
C ILE A 55 -6.93 6.47 -3.24
N LEU A 56 -7.87 7.40 -3.28
CA LEU A 56 -8.87 7.45 -4.34
C LEU A 56 -8.23 7.75 -5.69
N GLU A 57 -7.28 8.66 -5.72
CA GLU A 57 -6.54 8.97 -6.93
C GLU A 57 -5.74 7.77 -7.43
N MET A 58 -5.11 7.04 -6.51
CA MET A 58 -4.35 5.85 -6.85
C MET A 58 -5.26 4.78 -7.45
N LEU A 59 -6.41 4.52 -6.84
CA LEU A 59 -7.36 3.54 -7.34
C LEU A 59 -7.86 3.89 -8.73
N SER A 60 -8.18 5.18 -8.96
CA SER A 60 -8.60 5.64 -10.28
C SER A 60 -7.47 5.49 -11.30
N TYR A 61 -6.26 5.85 -10.92
CA TYR A 61 -5.11 5.80 -11.81
C TYR A 61 -4.81 4.37 -12.28
N VAL A 62 -4.79 3.41 -11.35
CA VAL A 62 -4.49 2.02 -11.71
C VAL A 62 -5.55 1.45 -12.64
N LYS A 63 -6.80 1.86 -12.46
CA LYS A 63 -7.88 1.42 -13.33
C LYS A 63 -7.78 2.03 -14.72
N GLU A 64 -7.56 3.35 -14.80
CA GLU A 64 -7.46 4.06 -16.08
C GLU A 64 -6.25 3.64 -16.91
N HIS A 65 -5.13 3.36 -16.27
CA HIS A 65 -3.87 3.06 -16.96
C HIS A 65 -3.55 1.57 -16.98
N ASP A 66 -4.49 0.73 -16.57
CA ASP A 66 -4.35 -0.73 -16.57
C ASP A 66 -3.08 -1.17 -15.83
N ILE A 67 -2.83 -0.57 -14.69
CA ILE A 67 -1.70 -0.94 -13.83
C ILE A 67 -2.05 -2.23 -13.08
N LYS A 68 -1.11 -3.16 -13.03
CA LYS A 68 -1.34 -4.48 -12.43
C LYS A 68 -0.73 -4.65 -11.04
N ARG A 69 0.09 -3.69 -10.61
CA ARG A 69 0.76 -3.81 -9.31
C ARG A 69 0.92 -2.45 -8.64
N VAL A 70 0.61 -2.43 -7.34
CA VAL A 70 0.87 -1.29 -6.47
C VAL A 70 1.88 -1.74 -5.42
N CYS A 71 2.91 -0.94 -5.17
CA CYS A 71 3.96 -1.26 -4.21
C CYS A 71 3.90 -0.33 -3.01
N CYS A 72 4.02 -0.89 -1.81
CA CYS A 72 4.16 -0.11 -0.58
C CYS A 72 5.13 -0.82 0.36
N LEU A 73 5.62 -0.13 1.37
CA LEU A 73 6.51 -0.75 2.36
C LEU A 73 5.73 -1.57 3.37
N GLU A 74 4.63 -1.04 3.87
CA GLU A 74 3.82 -1.67 4.91
C GLU A 74 2.34 -1.53 4.63
N VAL A 75 1.57 -2.51 5.07
CA VAL A 75 0.10 -2.52 4.89
C VAL A 75 -0.57 -1.34 5.59
N SER A 76 0.00 -0.90 6.72
CA SER A 76 -0.52 0.24 7.48
C SER A 76 -0.56 1.54 6.66
N ARG A 77 0.11 1.58 5.51
CA ARG A 77 0.09 2.75 4.63
C ARG A 77 -1.22 2.89 3.85
N LEU A 78 -2.05 1.84 3.83
CA LEU A 78 -3.29 1.81 3.05
C LEU A 78 -4.48 2.43 3.76
N GLY A 79 -4.46 2.47 5.09
CA GLY A 79 -5.60 3.00 5.84
C GLY A 79 -5.23 3.23 7.29
N ARG A 80 -6.12 3.91 8.02
CA ARG A 80 -5.89 4.16 9.45
C ARG A 80 -6.26 2.99 10.33
N ASN A 81 -7.13 2.13 9.83
CA ASN A 81 -7.58 0.97 10.60
C ASN A 81 -7.65 -0.24 9.68
N THR A 82 -7.83 -1.38 10.29
CA THR A 82 -7.87 -2.65 9.59
C THR A 82 -8.93 -2.68 8.50
N LEU A 83 -10.13 -2.24 8.82
CA LEU A 83 -11.25 -2.29 7.88
C LEU A 83 -10.99 -1.44 6.63
N GLU A 84 -10.50 -0.23 6.82
CA GLU A 84 -10.21 0.67 5.71
C GLU A 84 -9.14 0.11 4.79
N ALA A 85 -8.05 -0.41 5.37
CA ALA A 85 -6.97 -1.00 4.59
C ALA A 85 -7.42 -2.26 3.86
N LEU A 86 -8.22 -3.10 4.49
CA LEU A 86 -8.75 -4.31 3.85
C LEU A 86 -9.65 -3.98 2.68
N LYS A 87 -10.45 -2.90 2.79
CA LYS A 87 -11.28 -2.44 1.67
C LYS A 87 -10.45 -2.04 0.46
N VAL A 88 -9.35 -1.32 0.70
CA VAL A 88 -8.45 -0.93 -0.39
C VAL A 88 -7.85 -2.16 -1.07
N ILE A 89 -7.37 -3.11 -0.28
CA ILE A 89 -6.82 -4.36 -0.81
C ILE A 89 -7.86 -5.11 -1.65
N GLN A 90 -9.10 -5.18 -1.15
CA GLN A 90 -10.16 -5.87 -1.86
C GLN A 90 -10.49 -5.21 -3.20
N ILE A 91 -10.56 -3.88 -3.22
CA ILE A 91 -10.80 -3.13 -4.46
C ILE A 91 -9.69 -3.43 -5.48
N LEU A 92 -8.43 -3.38 -5.03
CA LEU A 92 -7.31 -3.69 -5.90
C LEU A 92 -7.41 -5.12 -6.46
N ASN A 93 -7.66 -6.09 -5.58
CA ASN A 93 -7.73 -7.48 -5.99
C ASN A 93 -8.92 -7.76 -6.92
N ASP A 94 -10.04 -7.09 -6.69
CA ASP A 94 -11.22 -7.22 -7.57
C ASP A 94 -10.91 -6.73 -8.99
N ASN A 95 -10.02 -5.76 -9.11
CA ASN A 95 -9.57 -5.22 -10.40
C ASN A 95 -8.33 -5.94 -10.92
N LYS A 96 -7.96 -7.08 -10.33
CA LYS A 96 -6.78 -7.87 -10.69
C LYS A 96 -5.48 -7.10 -10.55
N VAL A 97 -5.42 -6.21 -9.55
CA VAL A 97 -4.21 -5.47 -9.22
C VAL A 97 -3.61 -6.08 -7.96
N SER A 98 -2.35 -6.51 -8.04
CA SER A 98 -1.65 -7.08 -6.90
C SER A 98 -1.04 -5.97 -6.05
N LEU A 99 -1.14 -6.10 -4.73
CA LEU A 99 -0.42 -5.23 -3.82
C LEU A 99 0.85 -5.93 -3.38
N PHE A 100 1.99 -5.30 -3.62
CA PHE A 100 3.28 -5.80 -3.17
C PHE A 100 3.70 -5.05 -1.90
N ILE A 101 3.90 -5.79 -0.81
CA ILE A 101 4.31 -5.25 0.48
C ILE A 101 5.78 -5.60 0.69
N LYS A 102 6.65 -4.61 0.47
CA LYS A 102 8.09 -4.88 0.41
C LYS A 102 8.68 -5.40 1.71
N ASN A 103 8.24 -4.86 2.85
CA ASN A 103 8.81 -5.26 4.15
C ASN A 103 8.62 -6.74 4.45
N TYR A 104 7.62 -7.36 3.84
CA TYR A 104 7.34 -8.79 4.03
C TYR A 104 7.57 -9.59 2.76
N ASN A 105 7.99 -8.94 1.69
CA ASN A 105 8.19 -9.55 0.39
C ASN A 105 6.97 -10.37 -0.04
N LEU A 106 5.81 -9.74 0.05
CA LEU A 106 4.53 -10.43 -0.05
C LEU A 106 3.63 -9.77 -1.09
N GLU A 107 3.06 -10.56 -2.00
CA GLU A 107 2.08 -10.10 -2.96
C GLU A 107 0.69 -10.64 -2.64
N THR A 108 -0.34 -9.81 -2.80
CA THR A 108 -1.70 -10.22 -2.47
C THR A 108 -2.33 -11.10 -3.53
N LEU A 109 -1.81 -11.08 -4.75
CA LEU A 109 -2.30 -11.95 -5.82
C LEU A 109 -1.18 -12.86 -6.31
N ASN A 110 -1.58 -14.07 -6.73
CA ASN A 110 -0.70 -14.99 -7.43
C ASN A 110 -0.46 -14.50 -8.87
N PRO A 111 0.56 -15.01 -9.58
CA PRO A 111 0.81 -14.61 -10.97
C PRO A 111 -0.39 -14.82 -11.91
N ASP A 112 -1.26 -15.77 -11.62
CA ASP A 112 -2.45 -16.03 -12.42
C ASP A 112 -3.63 -15.09 -12.10
N GLY A 113 -3.45 -14.16 -11.16
CA GLY A 113 -4.48 -13.20 -10.76
C GLY A 113 -5.40 -13.67 -9.67
N THR A 114 -5.22 -14.88 -9.15
CA THR A 114 -6.03 -15.39 -8.04
C THR A 114 -5.49 -14.87 -6.70
N PRO A 115 -6.36 -14.71 -5.68
CA PRO A 115 -5.89 -14.27 -4.37
C PRO A 115 -4.88 -15.22 -3.76
N ASN A 116 -3.83 -14.65 -3.16
CA ASN A 116 -2.85 -15.43 -2.42
C ASN A 116 -3.37 -15.63 -0.98
N PRO A 117 -3.80 -16.83 -0.59
CA PRO A 117 -4.40 -17.03 0.73
C PRO A 117 -3.45 -16.78 1.87
N VAL A 118 -2.16 -17.05 1.69
CA VAL A 118 -1.16 -16.79 2.73
C VAL A 118 -1.02 -15.29 2.94
N ALA A 119 -0.97 -14.52 1.87
CA ALA A 119 -0.89 -13.06 1.95
C ALA A 119 -2.12 -12.47 2.63
N SER A 120 -3.31 -12.97 2.30
CA SER A 120 -4.55 -12.51 2.93
C SER A 120 -4.54 -12.73 4.44
N LEU A 121 -4.13 -13.90 4.87
CA LEU A 121 -4.06 -14.23 6.30
C LEU A 121 -3.04 -13.34 7.02
N ILE A 122 -1.84 -13.23 6.49
CA ILE A 122 -0.77 -12.44 7.10
C ILE A 122 -1.17 -10.96 7.15
N THR A 123 -1.73 -10.42 6.08
CA THR A 123 -2.16 -9.04 6.01
C THR A 123 -3.21 -8.75 7.09
N THR A 124 -4.19 -9.62 7.25
CA THR A 124 -5.22 -9.46 8.26
C THR A 124 -4.63 -9.45 9.68
N ILE A 125 -3.71 -10.36 9.96
CA ILE A 125 -3.06 -10.43 11.27
C ILE A 125 -2.26 -9.16 11.55
N LEU A 126 -1.49 -8.69 10.58
CA LEU A 126 -0.66 -7.50 10.76
C LEU A 126 -1.50 -6.24 11.02
N LEU A 127 -2.61 -6.11 10.31
CA LEU A 127 -3.51 -4.97 10.50
C LEU A 127 -4.19 -5.01 11.85
N GLU A 128 -4.58 -6.20 12.32
CA GLU A 128 -5.16 -6.36 13.65
C GLU A 128 -4.17 -6.00 14.76
N VAL A 129 -2.92 -6.45 14.61
CA VAL A 129 -1.88 -6.11 15.59
C VAL A 129 -1.70 -4.60 15.66
N ALA A 130 -1.61 -3.93 14.52
CA ALA A 130 -1.48 -2.47 14.48
C ALA A 130 -2.66 -1.77 15.14
N SER A 131 -3.86 -2.27 14.91
CA SER A 131 -5.08 -1.73 15.50
C SER A 131 -5.08 -1.90 17.02
N MET A 132 -4.67 -3.05 17.51
CA MET A 132 -4.56 -3.32 18.94
C MET A 132 -3.54 -2.41 19.62
N GLU A 133 -2.40 -2.20 19.00
CA GLU A 133 -1.38 -1.30 19.52
C GLU A 133 -1.90 0.13 19.69
N ARG A 134 -2.63 0.62 18.70
CA ARG A 134 -3.22 1.97 18.79
C ARG A 134 -4.25 2.06 19.90
N ARG A 135 -5.08 1.05 20.09
CA ARG A 135 -6.06 1.05 21.18
C ARG A 135 -5.39 1.04 22.53
N THR A 136 -4.33 0.28 22.69
CA THR A 136 -3.57 0.21 23.92
C THR A 136 -2.97 1.56 24.28
N ILE A 137 -2.44 2.28 23.31
CA ILE A 137 -1.86 3.62 23.53
C ILE A 137 -2.92 4.62 23.97
N LEU A 138 -4.12 4.52 23.42
CA LEU A 138 -5.20 5.48 23.70
C LEU A 138 -5.92 5.21 25.02
N GLU A 139 -5.81 4.04 25.57
CA GLU A 139 -6.36 3.70 26.86
C GLU A 139 -5.39 4.08 28.00
#